data_b0e4b9bf12b746b2da716192ae885789
#
_entry.id   b0e4b9bf12b746b2da716192ae885789
#
_cell.length_a   1.000
_cell.length_b   1.000
_cell.length_c   1.000
_cell.angle_alpha   90.00
_cell.angle_beta   90.00
_cell.angle_gamma   90.00
#
_symmetry.space_group_name_H-M   'P 1'
#
loop_
_entity.id
_entity.type
_entity.pdbx_description
1 polymer ?
#
loop_
_entity_poly.entity_id
_entity_poly.type
_entity_poly.pdbx_seq_one_letter_code
_entity_poly.pdbx_strand_id
1 'polypeptide(L)'
;MMRAIDPGALSARLVLERPVETPDGQGGVERGFAALATVWGRIEPVSARAVEVAGTLPVTVTHRIWLRHRGDLAGGMRLRKGTRIFALLAFRDPDETGRYLVCDCEEEKP
;
A
#
# COMPACT_ATOMS: atom_id res chain seq x y z
N MET A 1 9.41 -0.53 22.11
CA MET A 1 8.23 0.28 22.39
C MET A 1 7.77 0.99 21.14
N MET A 2 6.50 0.90 20.83
CA MET A 2 5.99 1.57 19.64
C MET A 2 5.69 3.03 19.95
N ARG A 3 6.21 3.91 19.11
CA ARG A 3 5.93 5.32 19.24
C ARG A 3 4.57 5.61 18.60
N ALA A 4 3.72 6.35 19.30
CA ALA A 4 2.48 6.81 18.72
C ALA A 4 2.81 7.75 17.54
N ILE A 5 2.10 7.56 16.42
CA ILE A 5 2.29 8.44 15.28
C ILE A 5 1.51 9.74 15.52
N ASP A 6 2.16 10.86 15.20
CA ASP A 6 1.51 12.15 15.21
C ASP A 6 0.66 12.28 13.94
N PRO A 7 -0.65 12.58 14.06
CA PRO A 7 -1.50 12.78 12.87
C PRO A 7 -0.94 13.83 11.90
N GLY A 8 -0.21 14.83 12.40
CA GLY A 8 0.45 15.81 11.54
C GLY A 8 1.57 15.25 10.69
N ALA A 9 2.09 14.06 11.03
CA ALA A 9 3.12 13.39 10.23
C ALA A 9 2.53 12.70 8.99
N LEU A 10 1.20 12.55 8.91
CA LEU A 10 0.51 12.02 7.74
C LEU A 10 0.35 13.14 6.71
N SER A 11 1.44 13.53 6.09
CA SER A 11 1.50 14.72 5.24
C SER A 11 1.58 14.43 3.75
N ALA A 12 1.77 13.18 3.37
CA ALA A 12 1.80 12.80 1.96
C ALA A 12 0.39 12.47 1.48
N ARG A 13 -0.01 13.10 0.38
CA ARG A 13 -1.31 12.83 -0.24
C ARG A 13 -1.15 11.71 -1.23
N LEU A 14 -1.88 10.63 -1.01
CA LEU A 14 -1.77 9.41 -1.79
C LEU A 14 -3.12 9.02 -2.36
N VAL A 15 -3.11 8.37 -3.51
CA VAL A 15 -4.32 7.76 -4.07
C VAL A 15 -4.23 6.27 -3.82
N LEU A 16 -5.21 5.74 -3.09
CA LEU A 16 -5.36 4.31 -2.91
C LEU A 16 -6.08 3.77 -4.13
N GLU A 17 -5.46 2.79 -4.79
CA GLU A 17 -5.99 2.21 -6.02
C GLU A 17 -6.20 0.71 -5.83
N ARG A 18 -7.28 0.22 -6.41
CA ARG A 18 -7.60 -1.22 -6.40
C ARG A 18 -7.43 -1.80 -7.80
N PRO A 19 -7.06 -3.09 -7.89
CA PRO A 19 -6.98 -3.73 -9.19
C PRO A 19 -8.38 -3.89 -9.79
N VAL A 20 -8.46 -3.72 -11.11
CA VAL A 20 -9.70 -3.94 -11.85
C VAL A 20 -9.39 -4.74 -13.10
N GLU A 21 -10.36 -5.53 -13.53
CA GLU A 21 -10.28 -6.25 -14.79
C GLU A 21 -11.43 -5.79 -15.68
N THR A 22 -11.12 -5.50 -16.95
CA THR A 22 -12.09 -5.05 -17.92
C THR A 22 -12.07 -6.01 -19.11
N PRO A 23 -13.22 -6.50 -19.58
CA PRO A 23 -13.24 -7.34 -20.76
C PRO A 23 -12.65 -6.60 -21.96
N ASP A 24 -11.81 -7.28 -22.73
CA ASP A 24 -11.13 -6.68 -23.88
C ASP A 24 -11.91 -6.85 -25.20
N GLY A 25 -13.06 -7.49 -25.14
CA GLY A 25 -13.89 -7.75 -26.32
C GLY A 25 -13.44 -8.94 -27.14
N GLN A 26 -12.42 -9.66 -26.72
CA GLN A 26 -11.84 -10.78 -27.48
C GLN A 26 -11.72 -12.05 -26.62
N GLY A 27 -12.55 -12.16 -25.59
CA GLY A 27 -12.56 -13.32 -24.71
C GLY A 27 -11.52 -13.26 -23.59
N GLY A 28 -10.73 -12.20 -23.53
CA GLY A 28 -9.76 -11.96 -22.46
C GLY A 28 -10.14 -10.76 -21.61
N VAL A 29 -9.22 -10.37 -20.75
CA VAL A 29 -9.40 -9.20 -19.89
C VAL A 29 -8.16 -8.31 -19.92
N GLU A 30 -8.38 -7.01 -19.78
CA GLU A 30 -7.34 -6.04 -19.51
C GLU A 30 -7.31 -5.81 -18.00
N ARG A 31 -6.10 -5.80 -17.44
CA ARG A 31 -5.89 -5.53 -16.03
C ARG A 31 -5.39 -4.11 -15.85
N GLY A 32 -5.93 -3.44 -14.84
CA GLY A 32 -5.54 -2.08 -14.52
C GLY A 32 -5.86 -1.78 -13.08
N PHE A 33 -5.88 -0.48 -12.78
CA PHE A 33 -6.19 -0.01 -11.43
C PHE A 33 -7.19 1.12 -11.51
N ALA A 34 -8.04 1.20 -10.52
CA ALA A 34 -9.01 2.28 -10.37
C ALA A 34 -8.82 2.94 -9.02
N ALA A 35 -8.94 4.26 -9.00
CA ALA A 35 -8.85 5.01 -7.75
C ALA A 35 -10.03 4.66 -6.84
N LEU A 36 -9.71 4.34 -5.59
CA LEU A 36 -10.70 4.04 -4.57
C LEU A 36 -10.88 5.22 -3.62
N ALA A 37 -9.80 5.87 -3.21
CA ALA A 37 -9.86 6.97 -2.27
C ALA A 37 -8.56 7.77 -2.30
N THR A 38 -8.65 9.03 -1.87
CA THR A 38 -7.46 9.82 -1.54
C THR A 38 -7.22 9.69 -0.04
N VAL A 39 -6.00 9.38 0.34
CA VAL A 39 -5.63 9.18 1.73
C VAL A 39 -4.39 9.98 2.06
N TRP A 40 -4.23 10.33 3.33
CA TRP A 40 -3.03 10.98 3.82
C TRP A 40 -2.17 9.94 4.51
N GLY A 41 -0.87 9.96 4.23
CA GLY A 41 0.03 8.99 4.80
C GLY A 41 1.39 9.58 5.10
N ARG A 42 2.20 8.78 5.79
CA ARG A 42 3.62 9.06 6.00
C ARG A 42 4.41 8.01 5.26
N ILE A 43 5.24 8.44 4.31
CA ILE A 43 6.09 7.55 3.54
C ILE A 43 7.45 7.48 4.23
N GLU A 44 7.85 6.28 4.60
CA GLU A 44 9.12 6.03 5.27
C GLU A 44 9.93 5.04 4.44
N PRO A 45 11.07 5.46 3.88
CA PRO A 45 11.94 4.50 3.21
C PRO A 45 12.58 3.59 4.25
N VAL A 46 12.69 2.31 3.91
CA VAL A 46 13.36 1.33 4.75
C VAL A 46 14.44 0.64 3.93
N SER A 47 15.40 0.01 4.62
CA SER A 47 16.40 -0.77 3.92
C SER A 47 15.71 -1.90 3.16
N ALA A 48 15.93 -1.99 1.84
CA ALA A 48 15.31 -3.02 1.02
C ALA A 48 15.72 -4.40 1.52
N ARG A 49 14.74 -5.25 1.76
CA ARG A 49 14.98 -6.62 2.22
C ARG A 49 13.90 -7.54 1.71
N ALA A 50 14.28 -8.77 1.44
CA ALA A 50 13.33 -9.80 1.08
C ALA A 50 12.54 -10.21 2.33
N VAL A 51 11.21 -10.26 2.17
CA VAL A 51 10.30 -10.72 3.22
C VAL A 51 9.54 -11.91 2.67
N GLU A 52 9.54 -13.01 3.42
CA GLU A 52 8.81 -14.19 3.01
C GLU A 52 7.36 -14.04 3.40
N VAL A 53 6.49 -14.16 2.41
CA VAL A 53 5.04 -14.17 2.61
C VAL A 53 4.56 -15.60 2.40
N ALA A 54 3.76 -16.12 3.33
CA ALA A 54 3.32 -17.50 3.32
C ALA A 54 2.71 -17.87 1.97
N GLY A 55 3.20 -18.98 1.38
CA GLY A 55 2.70 -19.51 0.13
C GLY A 55 3.11 -18.76 -1.13
N THR A 56 4.03 -17.79 -1.02
CA THR A 56 4.49 -17.00 -2.16
C THR A 56 6.01 -16.93 -2.20
N LEU A 57 6.53 -16.40 -3.32
CA LEU A 57 7.95 -16.09 -3.42
C LEU A 57 8.27 -14.89 -2.50
N PRO A 58 9.53 -14.80 -2.02
CA PRO A 58 9.93 -13.62 -1.24
C PRO A 58 9.66 -12.32 -2.00
N VAL A 59 9.19 -11.32 -1.29
CA VAL A 59 8.93 -9.98 -1.84
C VAL A 59 9.88 -8.99 -1.18
N THR A 60 10.18 -7.90 -1.87
CA THR A 60 11.08 -6.87 -1.36
C THR A 60 10.27 -5.71 -0.82
N VAL A 61 10.47 -5.38 0.46
CA VAL A 61 9.88 -4.20 1.08
C VAL A 61 10.89 -3.05 0.94
N THR A 62 10.47 -1.96 0.32
CA THR A 62 11.30 -0.76 0.14
C THR A 62 10.81 0.41 0.98
N HIS A 63 9.53 0.43 1.30
CA HIS A 63 8.91 1.54 2.02
C HIS A 63 7.88 1.02 3.01
N ARG A 64 7.72 1.78 4.09
CA ARG A 64 6.63 1.59 5.04
C ARG A 64 5.78 2.84 4.97
N ILE A 65 4.47 2.66 4.79
CA ILE A 65 3.55 3.79 4.68
C ILE A 65 2.52 3.69 5.79
N TRP A 66 2.44 4.74 6.58
CA TRP A 66 1.47 4.85 7.67
C TRP A 66 0.24 5.57 7.16
N LEU A 67 -0.94 5.02 7.45
CA LEU A 67 -2.23 5.58 7.06
C LEU A 67 -3.14 5.59 8.29
N ARG A 68 -4.21 6.39 8.23
CA ARG A 68 -5.31 6.21 9.16
C ARG A 68 -5.97 4.86 8.88
N HIS A 69 -6.49 4.24 9.93
CA HIS A 69 -7.11 2.92 9.81
C HIS A 69 -8.25 2.95 8.79
N ARG A 70 -8.29 1.93 7.95
CA ARG A 70 -9.34 1.70 6.97
C ARG A 70 -9.65 0.21 6.95
N GLY A 71 -10.93 -0.12 6.75
CA GLY A 71 -11.34 -1.53 6.68
C GLY A 71 -11.35 -2.11 5.28
N ASP A 72 -10.98 -1.35 4.27
CA ASP A 72 -11.10 -1.74 2.86
C ASP A 72 -9.77 -2.07 2.18
N LEU A 73 -8.67 -2.12 2.93
CA LEU A 73 -7.39 -2.53 2.34
C LEU A 73 -7.38 -4.02 2.05
N ALA A 74 -6.77 -4.38 0.93
CA ALA A 74 -6.62 -5.78 0.51
C ALA A 74 -5.34 -5.94 -0.28
N GLY A 75 -4.86 -7.17 -0.36
CA GLY A 75 -3.71 -7.48 -1.21
C GLY A 75 -4.00 -7.15 -2.67
N GLY A 76 -2.96 -6.78 -3.40
CA GLY A 76 -3.08 -6.38 -4.80
C GLY A 76 -3.38 -4.91 -5.00
N MET A 77 -3.76 -4.18 -3.96
CA MET A 77 -3.92 -2.73 -4.03
C MET A 77 -2.57 -2.03 -4.10
N ARG A 78 -2.59 -0.75 -4.42
CA ARG A 78 -1.39 0.07 -4.46
C ARG A 78 -1.70 1.50 -4.03
N LEU A 79 -0.64 2.21 -3.63
CA LEU A 79 -0.71 3.62 -3.31
C LEU A 79 0.09 4.39 -4.35
N ARG A 80 -0.48 5.48 -4.84
CA ARG A 80 0.17 6.31 -5.86
C ARG A 80 0.36 7.73 -5.35
N LYS A 81 1.56 8.25 -5.53
CA LYS A 81 1.87 9.66 -5.26
C LYS A 81 2.52 10.23 -6.51
N GLY A 82 1.75 11.00 -7.29
CA GLY A 82 2.21 11.47 -8.58
C GLY A 82 2.51 10.30 -9.51
N THR A 83 3.76 10.19 -9.95
CA THR A 83 4.21 9.08 -10.79
C THR A 83 4.79 7.92 -9.98
N ARG A 84 4.90 8.07 -8.66
CA ARG A 84 5.43 7.01 -7.79
C ARG A 84 4.32 6.04 -7.46
N ILE A 85 4.64 4.75 -7.55
CA ILE A 85 3.69 3.68 -7.28
C ILE A 85 4.29 2.76 -6.22
N PHE A 86 3.52 2.50 -5.18
CA PHE A 86 3.90 1.63 -4.06
C PHE A 86 2.93 0.47 -4.02
N ALA A 87 3.41 -0.73 -4.38
CA ALA A 87 2.59 -1.94 -4.30
C ALA A 87 2.38 -2.31 -2.84
N LEU A 88 1.15 -2.54 -2.44
CA LEU A 88 0.81 -2.93 -1.07
C LEU A 88 1.05 -4.43 -0.91
N LEU A 89 2.04 -4.79 -0.09
CA LEU A 89 2.41 -6.18 0.13
C LEU A 89 1.75 -6.76 1.36
N ALA A 90 1.72 -5.99 2.44
CA ALA A 90 1.11 -6.40 3.70
C ALA A 90 0.73 -5.17 4.49
N PHE A 91 -0.21 -5.33 5.41
CA PHE A 91 -0.60 -4.22 6.29
C PHE A 91 -1.03 -4.78 7.64
N ARG A 92 -0.89 -3.94 8.65
CA ARG A 92 -1.28 -4.30 10.01
C ARG A 92 -1.63 -3.07 10.82
N ASP A 93 -2.40 -3.27 11.87
CA ASP A 93 -2.66 -2.26 12.90
C ASP A 93 -1.55 -2.41 13.94
N PRO A 94 -0.61 -1.45 14.03
CA PRO A 94 0.62 -1.66 14.80
C PRO A 94 0.39 -1.78 16.31
N ASP A 95 -0.66 -1.16 16.84
CA ASP A 95 -0.95 -1.20 18.28
C ASP A 95 -2.35 -1.76 18.58
N GLU A 96 -3.03 -2.27 17.56
CA GLU A 96 -4.35 -2.90 17.67
C GLU A 96 -5.42 -1.98 18.26
N THR A 97 -5.29 -0.66 18.05
CA THR A 97 -6.25 0.32 18.56
C THR A 97 -7.26 0.79 17.52
N GLY A 98 -7.09 0.42 16.25
CA GLY A 98 -7.99 0.83 15.19
C GLY A 98 -7.75 2.27 14.73
N ARG A 99 -6.62 2.88 15.07
CA ARG A 99 -6.33 4.26 14.67
C ARG A 99 -5.51 4.37 13.41
N TYR A 100 -4.52 3.51 13.25
CA TYR A 100 -3.58 3.57 12.13
C TYR A 100 -3.33 2.20 11.55
N LEU A 101 -2.86 2.19 10.29
CA LEU A 101 -2.32 1.00 9.65
C LEU A 101 -0.91 1.29 9.18
N VAL A 102 -0.06 0.29 9.27
CA VAL A 102 1.29 0.32 8.69
C VAL A 102 1.28 -0.60 7.49
N CYS A 103 1.63 -0.06 6.35
CA CYS A 103 1.64 -0.79 5.08
C CYS A 103 3.07 -1.05 4.66
N ASP A 104 3.44 -2.31 4.50
CA ASP A 104 4.72 -2.68 3.90
C ASP A 104 4.55 -2.69 2.39
N CYS A 105 5.35 -1.90 1.72
CA CYS A 105 5.20 -1.65 0.29
C CYS A 105 6.51 -1.83 -0.45
N GLU A 106 6.38 -2.12 -1.73
CA GLU A 106 7.49 -2.09 -2.67
C GLU A 106 7.23 -0.98 -3.68
N GLU A 107 8.15 -0.02 -3.77
CA GLU A 107 8.04 1.01 -4.80
C GLU A 107 8.39 0.40 -6.14
N GLU A 108 7.50 0.56 -7.12
CA GLU A 108 7.74 0.08 -8.47
C GLU A 108 8.75 1.00 -9.17
N LYS A 109 9.67 0.40 -9.88
CA LYS A 109 10.63 1.15 -10.68
C LYS A 109 9.93 1.68 -11.94
N PRO A 110 10.23 2.92 -12.34
CA PRO A 110 9.68 3.46 -13.57
C PRO A 110 10.17 2.71 -14.80
#